data_3cd251688d61d5c66f529eb71046af35
#
_entry.id   3cd251688d61d5c66f529eb71046af35
#
_cell.length_a   1.000
_cell.length_b   1.000
_cell.length_c   1.000
_cell.angle_alpha   90.00
_cell.angle_beta   90.00
_cell.angle_gamma   90.00
#
_symmetry.space_group_name_H-M   'P 1'
#
loop_
_entity.id
_entity.type
_entity.pdbx_description
1 polymer ?
#
loop_
_entity_poly.entity_id
_entity_poly.type
_entity_poly.pdbx_seq_one_letter_code
_entity_poly.pdbx_strand_id
1 'polypeptide(L)'
;NPQESADKRVLSLSQLKANMGSGISAPSFYAAFGSKEALFKEVMTRYLNSHGRVTESLFDTHLPPREAIERTLRSSAKMQCEPGHPRGCLVALGLMSASSAQAVAISAPLAEARARNRAGFMACVERAIREGELAAQTDPRALATVFESFLLGLTTLARDGVAHAVLDAAITQVMSTWDAARA
;
A
#
# COMPACT_ATOMS: atom_id res chain seq x y z
N ASN A 1 17.12 29.09 3.86
CA ASN A 1 17.11 28.25 5.05
C ASN A 1 16.62 26.84 4.69
N PRO A 2 17.41 25.76 4.85
CA PRO A 2 17.03 24.40 4.43
C PRO A 2 15.75 23.88 5.09
N GLN A 3 15.40 24.34 6.30
CA GLN A 3 14.18 23.97 6.99
C GLN A 3 12.90 24.52 6.33
N GLU A 4 12.97 25.71 5.78
CA GLU A 4 11.83 26.36 5.10
C GLU A 4 11.48 25.72 3.73
N SER A 5 12.46 25.05 3.12
CA SER A 5 12.28 24.33 1.84
C SER A 5 11.65 22.95 2.02
N ALA A 6 11.82 22.30 3.17
CA ALA A 6 11.25 20.99 3.47
C ALA A 6 9.74 21.07 3.81
N ASP A 7 9.32 22.16 4.49
CA ASP A 7 7.90 22.41 4.82
C ASP A 7 7.01 22.69 3.58
N LYS A 8 7.61 23.09 2.46
CA LYS A 8 6.90 23.36 1.21
C LYS A 8 6.43 22.12 0.45
N ARG A 9 6.83 20.90 0.86
CA ARG A 9 6.40 19.65 0.20
C ARG A 9 5.13 19.04 0.78
N VAL A 10 4.62 19.55 1.88
CA VAL A 10 3.23 19.29 2.28
C VAL A 10 2.36 20.09 1.33
N LEU A 11 1.53 19.43 0.54
CA LEU A 11 0.62 20.05 -0.45
C LEU A 11 0.04 21.34 0.13
N SER A 12 0.28 22.46 -0.54
CA SER A 12 -0.31 23.73 -0.12
C SER A 12 -1.84 23.62 -0.18
N LEU A 13 -2.57 24.42 0.60
CA LEU A 13 -4.04 24.47 0.54
C LEU A 13 -4.55 24.70 -0.89
N SER A 14 -3.81 25.46 -1.71
CA SER A 14 -4.11 25.67 -3.13
C SER A 14 -3.96 24.40 -3.97
N GLN A 15 -2.96 23.57 -3.68
CA GLN A 15 -2.76 22.27 -4.34
C GLN A 15 -3.81 21.24 -3.92
N LEU A 16 -4.19 21.22 -2.63
CA LEU A 16 -5.32 20.40 -2.15
C LEU A 16 -6.63 20.84 -2.82
N LYS A 17 -6.89 22.16 -2.93
CA LYS A 17 -8.05 22.70 -3.64
C LYS A 17 -8.07 22.32 -5.12
N ALA A 18 -6.95 22.45 -5.82
CA ALA A 18 -6.82 22.09 -7.22
C ALA A 18 -7.03 20.59 -7.46
N ASN A 19 -6.52 19.75 -6.56
CA ASN A 19 -6.66 18.30 -6.66
C ASN A 19 -8.05 17.77 -6.26
N MET A 20 -8.81 18.52 -5.47
CA MET A 20 -10.16 18.12 -5.02
C MET A 20 -11.28 18.64 -5.91
N GLY A 21 -10.99 19.51 -6.90
CA GLY A 21 -12.01 20.11 -7.78
C GLY A 21 -13.08 20.93 -7.03
N SER A 22 -12.88 21.19 -5.74
CA SER A 22 -13.86 21.86 -4.89
C SER A 22 -13.56 23.35 -4.77
N GLY A 23 -14.54 24.18 -5.11
CA GLY A 23 -14.53 25.62 -4.86
C GLY A 23 -14.62 26.02 -3.37
N ILE A 24 -14.17 25.16 -2.44
CA ILE A 24 -14.28 25.38 -1.00
C ILE A 24 -13.29 26.48 -0.57
N SER A 25 -13.77 27.48 0.16
CA SER A 25 -12.92 28.54 0.73
C SER A 25 -12.05 27.99 1.88
N ALA A 26 -10.91 28.64 2.17
CA ALA A 26 -10.07 28.25 3.29
C ALA A 26 -10.80 28.26 4.64
N PRO A 27 -11.64 29.27 4.98
CA PRO A 27 -12.45 29.23 6.19
C PRO A 27 -13.42 28.04 6.26
N SER A 28 -14.12 27.73 5.15
CA SER A 28 -15.03 26.57 5.09
C SER A 28 -14.29 25.25 5.23
N PHE A 29 -13.06 25.16 4.68
CA PHE A 29 -12.20 23.99 4.84
C PHE A 29 -11.81 23.75 6.30
N TYR A 30 -11.34 24.80 7.00
CA TYR A 30 -10.97 24.68 8.42
C TYR A 30 -12.17 24.47 9.34
N ALA A 31 -13.34 25.04 8.99
CA ALA A 31 -14.57 24.77 9.72
C ALA A 31 -15.02 23.30 9.60
N ALA A 32 -14.82 22.68 8.42
CA ALA A 32 -15.22 21.30 8.19
C ALA A 32 -14.23 20.27 8.77
N PHE A 33 -12.92 20.51 8.65
CA PHE A 33 -11.89 19.51 8.95
C PHE A 33 -10.98 19.88 10.11
N GLY A 34 -11.06 21.10 10.64
CA GLY A 34 -10.21 21.61 11.72
C GLY A 34 -8.78 21.89 11.28
N SER A 35 -8.06 20.90 10.75
CA SER A 35 -6.68 21.03 10.28
C SER A 35 -6.42 20.18 9.04
N LYS A 36 -5.26 20.40 8.40
CA LYS A 36 -4.78 19.55 7.28
C LYS A 36 -4.49 18.13 7.76
N GLU A 37 -3.95 18.00 8.93
CA GLU A 37 -3.64 16.73 9.58
C GLU A 37 -4.91 15.93 9.85
N ALA A 38 -5.96 16.60 10.35
CA ALA A 38 -7.26 15.98 10.59
C ALA A 38 -7.90 15.48 9.27
N LEU A 39 -7.87 16.30 8.22
CA LEU A 39 -8.31 15.88 6.90
C LEU A 39 -7.51 14.69 6.38
N PHE A 40 -6.18 14.74 6.49
CA PHE A 40 -5.33 13.64 6.03
C PHE A 40 -5.66 12.34 6.77
N LYS A 41 -5.84 12.39 8.07
CA LYS A 41 -6.26 11.25 8.89
C LYS A 41 -7.60 10.67 8.42
N GLU A 42 -8.59 11.54 8.13
CA GLU A 42 -9.89 11.12 7.63
C GLU A 42 -9.77 10.44 6.25
N VAL A 43 -9.01 11.04 5.32
CA VAL A 43 -8.73 10.47 4.00
C VAL A 43 -8.04 9.12 4.12
N MET A 44 -7.06 9.00 5.02
CA MET A 44 -6.36 7.75 5.28
C MET A 44 -7.29 6.67 5.80
N THR A 45 -8.12 7.00 6.80
CA THR A 45 -9.09 6.07 7.39
C THR A 45 -10.06 5.58 6.31
N ARG A 46 -10.58 6.49 5.50
CA ARG A 46 -11.47 6.15 4.39
C ARG A 46 -10.80 5.27 3.33
N TYR A 47 -9.56 5.60 2.97
CA TYR A 47 -8.78 4.80 2.01
C TYR A 47 -8.53 3.37 2.52
N LEU A 48 -8.06 3.23 3.76
CA LEU A 48 -7.79 1.92 4.36
C LEU A 48 -9.05 1.06 4.47
N ASN A 49 -10.21 1.68 4.75
CA ASN A 49 -11.50 0.99 4.84
C ASN A 49 -12.17 0.71 3.48
N SER A 50 -11.59 1.17 2.38
CA SER A 50 -12.08 0.95 1.01
C SER A 50 -11.01 0.30 0.12
N HIS A 51 -10.24 1.08 -0.60
CA HIS A 51 -9.21 0.60 -1.52
C HIS A 51 -8.08 -0.17 -0.82
N GLY A 52 -7.74 0.20 0.41
CA GLY A 52 -6.73 -0.50 1.21
C GLY A 52 -7.10 -1.94 1.59
N ARG A 53 -8.39 -2.32 1.49
CA ARG A 53 -8.86 -3.67 1.81
C ARG A 53 -8.38 -4.76 0.84
N VAL A 54 -7.75 -4.40 -0.25
CA VAL A 54 -7.18 -5.38 -1.21
C VAL A 54 -6.15 -6.31 -0.58
N THR A 55 -5.60 -5.96 0.60
CA THR A 55 -4.65 -6.80 1.34
C THR A 55 -5.30 -7.68 2.42
N GLU A 56 -6.63 -7.62 2.59
CA GLU A 56 -7.33 -8.39 3.64
C GLU A 56 -7.24 -9.90 3.44
N SER A 57 -7.05 -10.37 2.20
CA SER A 57 -6.84 -11.79 1.94
C SER A 57 -5.63 -12.39 2.66
N LEU A 58 -4.60 -11.59 2.98
CA LEU A 58 -3.46 -12.04 3.80
C LEU A 58 -3.86 -12.49 5.21
N PHE A 59 -5.01 -12.04 5.70
CA PHE A 59 -5.51 -12.31 7.06
C PHE A 59 -6.67 -13.30 7.09
N ASP A 60 -7.11 -13.75 5.91
CA ASP A 60 -8.15 -14.77 5.79
C ASP A 60 -7.54 -16.17 5.98
N THR A 61 -7.75 -16.73 7.17
CA THR A 61 -7.24 -18.06 7.52
C THR A 61 -7.94 -19.21 6.81
N HIS A 62 -9.07 -18.96 6.15
CA HIS A 62 -9.77 -19.95 5.33
C HIS A 62 -9.18 -20.10 3.93
N LEU A 63 -8.44 -19.09 3.47
CA LEU A 63 -7.72 -19.18 2.20
C LEU A 63 -6.42 -19.97 2.35
N PRO A 64 -6.08 -20.84 1.37
CA PRO A 64 -4.73 -21.39 1.28
C PRO A 64 -3.69 -20.26 1.25
N PRO A 65 -2.52 -20.41 1.90
CA PRO A 65 -1.52 -19.35 2.01
C PRO A 65 -1.07 -18.80 0.66
N ARG A 66 -0.81 -19.67 -0.32
CA ARG A 66 -0.46 -19.27 -1.67
C ARG A 66 -1.54 -18.40 -2.31
N GLU A 67 -2.79 -18.83 -2.22
CA GLU A 67 -3.93 -18.10 -2.78
C GLU A 67 -4.12 -16.74 -2.11
N ALA A 68 -3.95 -16.66 -0.80
CA ALA A 68 -4.03 -15.41 -0.05
C ALA A 68 -3.04 -14.35 -0.56
N ILE A 69 -1.80 -14.74 -0.80
CA ILE A 69 -0.74 -13.89 -1.37
C ILE A 69 -1.09 -13.51 -2.81
N GLU A 70 -1.39 -14.48 -3.67
CA GLU A 70 -1.69 -14.23 -5.08
C GLU A 70 -2.91 -13.32 -5.24
N ARG A 71 -3.97 -13.55 -4.48
CA ARG A 71 -5.18 -12.71 -4.47
C ARG A 71 -4.87 -11.29 -4.04
N THR A 72 -4.02 -11.09 -3.02
CA THR A 72 -3.56 -9.78 -2.60
C THR A 72 -2.86 -9.03 -3.72
N LEU A 73 -1.90 -9.67 -4.40
CA LEU A 73 -1.15 -9.06 -5.48
C LEU A 73 -2.05 -8.69 -6.67
N ARG A 74 -2.91 -9.62 -7.11
CA ARG A 74 -3.83 -9.39 -8.23
C ARG A 74 -4.88 -8.32 -7.92
N SER A 75 -5.50 -8.37 -6.74
CA SER A 75 -6.47 -7.36 -6.32
C SER A 75 -5.83 -5.97 -6.21
N SER A 76 -4.59 -5.90 -5.71
CA SER A 76 -3.84 -4.65 -5.64
C SER A 76 -3.49 -4.10 -7.02
N ALA A 77 -3.00 -4.92 -7.94
CA ALA A 77 -2.71 -4.50 -9.31
C ALA A 77 -3.97 -4.02 -10.04
N LYS A 78 -5.08 -4.74 -9.90
CA LYS A 78 -6.37 -4.36 -10.47
C LYS A 78 -6.83 -2.99 -9.94
N MET A 79 -6.91 -2.83 -8.62
CA MET A 79 -7.35 -1.57 -7.98
C MET A 79 -6.51 -0.38 -8.43
N GLN A 80 -5.20 -0.54 -8.52
CA GLN A 80 -4.27 0.54 -8.90
C GLN A 80 -4.36 0.95 -10.37
N CYS A 81 -4.95 0.13 -11.22
CA CYS A 81 -5.14 0.37 -12.65
C CYS A 81 -6.58 0.71 -13.03
N GLU A 82 -7.54 0.64 -12.10
CA GLU A 82 -8.95 0.88 -12.38
C GLU A 82 -9.24 2.34 -12.80
N PRO A 83 -10.12 2.55 -13.80
CA PRO A 83 -10.61 3.89 -14.11
C PRO A 83 -11.32 4.50 -12.88
N GLY A 84 -11.07 5.78 -12.61
CA GLY A 84 -11.68 6.50 -11.47
C GLY A 84 -10.90 6.38 -10.15
N HIS A 85 -9.87 5.55 -10.10
CA HIS A 85 -8.90 5.52 -9.00
C HIS A 85 -7.61 6.22 -9.42
N PRO A 86 -7.01 7.11 -8.59
CA PRO A 86 -5.68 7.64 -8.86
C PRO A 86 -4.67 6.49 -8.96
N ARG A 87 -3.89 6.46 -10.04
CA ARG A 87 -2.90 5.37 -10.24
C ARG A 87 -1.92 5.27 -9.09
N GLY A 88 -1.65 4.05 -8.65
CA GLY A 88 -0.81 3.74 -7.51
C GLY A 88 -1.59 3.54 -6.20
N CYS A 89 -0.87 3.28 -5.12
CA CYS A 89 -1.43 2.99 -3.80
C CYS A 89 -0.98 4.06 -2.79
N LEU A 90 -1.93 4.67 -2.08
CA LEU A 90 -1.62 5.68 -1.07
C LEU A 90 -0.75 5.13 0.06
N VAL A 91 -0.95 3.87 0.47
CA VAL A 91 -0.16 3.21 1.52
C VAL A 91 1.30 3.08 1.14
N ALA A 92 1.57 2.76 -0.13
CA ALA A 92 2.93 2.59 -0.63
C ALA A 92 3.63 3.92 -0.96
N LEU A 93 2.90 4.89 -1.57
CA LEU A 93 3.48 6.15 -2.05
C LEU A 93 3.41 7.29 -1.04
N GLY A 94 2.53 7.18 -0.05
CA GLY A 94 2.28 8.29 0.87
C GLY A 94 3.45 8.55 1.80
N LEU A 95 3.99 9.77 1.75
CA LEU A 95 4.95 10.37 2.69
C LEU A 95 6.17 9.49 3.04
N MET A 96 6.65 8.66 2.11
CA MET A 96 7.88 7.87 2.33
C MET A 96 9.13 8.73 2.53
N SER A 97 9.07 10.00 2.11
CA SER A 97 10.17 10.97 2.24
C SER A 97 9.95 12.00 3.35
N ALA A 98 9.14 11.68 4.36
CA ALA A 98 8.86 12.57 5.46
C ALA A 98 10.12 12.85 6.28
N SER A 99 10.56 14.11 6.33
CA SER A 99 11.80 14.52 6.99
C SER A 99 11.57 15.35 8.28
N SER A 100 10.35 15.82 8.54
CA SER A 100 9.99 16.53 9.76
C SER A 100 9.24 15.63 10.73
N ALA A 101 9.36 15.92 12.06
CA ALA A 101 8.62 15.16 13.08
C ALA A 101 7.10 15.21 12.86
N GLN A 102 6.57 16.35 12.40
CA GLN A 102 5.16 16.49 12.06
C GLN A 102 4.77 15.63 10.87
N ALA A 103 5.58 15.59 9.81
CA ALA A 103 5.33 14.75 8.64
C ALA A 103 5.42 13.27 8.98
N VAL A 104 6.33 12.87 9.87
CA VAL A 104 6.41 11.50 10.42
C VAL A 104 5.14 11.15 11.19
N ALA A 105 4.65 12.02 12.07
CA ALA A 105 3.42 11.78 12.83
C ALA A 105 2.19 11.62 11.90
N ILE A 106 2.09 12.45 10.85
CA ILE A 106 1.02 12.37 9.84
C ILE A 106 1.10 11.07 9.04
N SER A 107 2.30 10.57 8.78
CA SER A 107 2.53 9.36 7.98
C SER A 107 2.46 8.05 8.80
N ALA A 108 2.39 8.11 10.12
CA ALA A 108 2.38 6.94 11.00
C ALA A 108 1.32 5.90 10.61
N PRO A 109 0.05 6.27 10.31
CA PRO A 109 -0.95 5.27 9.88
C PRO A 109 -0.59 4.53 8.59
N LEU A 110 0.15 5.16 7.67
CA LEU A 110 0.65 4.50 6.46
C LEU A 110 1.78 3.51 6.78
N ALA A 111 2.67 3.89 7.69
CA ALA A 111 3.74 3.00 8.15
C ALA A 111 3.16 1.78 8.89
N GLU A 112 2.14 1.98 9.72
CA GLU A 112 1.40 0.92 10.41
C GLU A 112 0.71 -0.01 9.40
N ALA A 113 0.05 0.53 8.38
CA ALA A 113 -0.58 -0.27 7.34
C ALA A 113 0.45 -1.11 6.56
N ARG A 114 1.64 -0.56 6.24
CA ARG A 114 2.73 -1.33 5.63
C ARG A 114 3.26 -2.42 6.56
N ALA A 115 3.44 -2.10 7.84
CA ALA A 115 3.88 -3.09 8.83
C ALA A 115 2.86 -4.24 8.99
N ARG A 116 1.56 -3.91 8.97
CA ARG A 116 0.48 -4.90 8.97
C ARG A 116 0.55 -5.81 7.74
N ASN A 117 0.72 -5.24 6.54
CA ASN A 117 0.85 -6.04 5.31
C ASN A 117 2.08 -6.97 5.38
N ARG A 118 3.22 -6.47 5.84
CA ARG A 118 4.44 -7.27 6.05
C ARG A 118 4.18 -8.45 6.98
N ALA A 119 3.51 -8.21 8.11
CA ALA A 119 3.13 -9.25 9.05
C ALA A 119 2.19 -10.29 8.40
N GLY A 120 1.27 -9.86 7.54
CA GLY A 120 0.36 -10.74 6.80
C GLY A 120 1.09 -11.65 5.81
N PHE A 121 2.03 -11.12 5.01
CA PHE A 121 2.87 -11.96 4.15
C PHE A 121 3.67 -12.98 4.95
N MET A 122 4.30 -12.53 6.05
CA MET A 122 5.06 -13.41 6.95
C MET A 122 4.19 -14.55 7.49
N ALA A 123 3.01 -14.21 8.01
CA ALA A 123 2.08 -15.19 8.57
C ALA A 123 1.62 -16.24 7.54
N CYS A 124 1.39 -15.83 6.28
CA CYS A 124 1.06 -16.75 5.20
C CYS A 124 2.20 -17.74 4.93
N VAL A 125 3.45 -17.24 4.80
CA VAL A 125 4.60 -18.11 4.53
C VAL A 125 4.86 -19.07 5.71
N GLU A 126 4.85 -18.57 6.95
CA GLU A 126 5.01 -19.41 8.15
C GLU A 126 3.93 -20.47 8.28
N ARG A 127 2.68 -20.12 7.94
CA ARG A 127 1.57 -21.08 7.91
C ARG A 127 1.81 -22.18 6.88
N ALA A 128 2.23 -21.83 5.67
CA ALA A 128 2.52 -22.80 4.61
C ALA A 128 3.66 -23.76 4.98
N ILE A 129 4.69 -23.27 5.67
CA ILE A 129 5.77 -24.14 6.19
C ILE A 129 5.21 -25.11 7.26
N ARG A 130 4.41 -24.62 8.21
CA ARG A 130 3.81 -25.47 9.25
C ARG A 130 2.85 -26.51 8.69
N GLU A 131 2.13 -26.19 7.61
CA GLU A 131 1.18 -27.08 6.94
C GLU A 131 1.85 -28.03 5.94
N GLY A 132 3.18 -27.91 5.72
CA GLY A 132 3.95 -28.74 4.79
C GLY A 132 3.74 -28.40 3.31
N GLU A 133 3.16 -27.25 2.99
CA GLU A 133 3.06 -26.78 1.59
C GLU A 133 4.41 -26.25 1.09
N LEU A 134 5.16 -25.59 1.97
CA LEU A 134 6.52 -25.13 1.70
C LEU A 134 7.54 -25.99 2.45
N ALA A 135 8.71 -26.14 1.84
CA ALA A 135 9.80 -26.90 2.43
C ALA A 135 10.25 -26.31 3.78
N ALA A 136 10.55 -27.18 4.77
CA ALA A 136 10.90 -26.77 6.13
C ALA A 136 12.15 -25.87 6.22
N GLN A 137 13.05 -25.94 5.24
CA GLN A 137 14.25 -25.11 5.14
C GLN A 137 14.00 -23.75 4.51
N THR A 138 12.78 -23.46 4.05
CA THR A 138 12.44 -22.15 3.46
C THR A 138 12.66 -21.04 4.48
N ASP A 139 13.42 -20.01 4.11
CA ASP A 139 13.52 -18.79 4.92
C ASP A 139 12.23 -17.96 4.78
N PRO A 140 11.40 -17.89 5.83
CA PRO A 140 10.12 -17.21 5.75
C PRO A 140 10.28 -15.70 5.58
N ARG A 141 11.34 -15.10 6.12
CA ARG A 141 11.60 -13.66 6.00
C ARG A 141 11.99 -13.30 4.58
N ALA A 142 12.88 -14.07 3.98
CA ALA A 142 13.31 -13.84 2.61
C ALA A 142 12.14 -13.96 1.65
N LEU A 143 11.36 -15.02 1.72
CA LEU A 143 10.24 -15.27 0.80
C LEU A 143 9.12 -14.23 0.99
N ALA A 144 8.73 -13.91 2.23
CA ALA A 144 7.74 -12.86 2.51
C ALA A 144 8.21 -11.49 1.99
N THR A 145 9.49 -11.17 2.12
CA THR A 145 10.06 -9.91 1.63
C THR A 145 10.01 -9.81 0.10
N VAL A 146 10.17 -10.92 -0.63
CA VAL A 146 9.99 -10.93 -2.10
C VAL A 146 8.59 -10.45 -2.47
N PHE A 147 7.54 -10.99 -1.85
CA PHE A 147 6.16 -10.62 -2.17
C PHE A 147 5.82 -9.19 -1.71
N GLU A 148 6.29 -8.77 -0.54
CA GLU A 148 6.11 -7.39 -0.07
C GLU A 148 6.79 -6.39 -1.00
N SER A 149 8.05 -6.65 -1.37
CA SER A 149 8.81 -5.79 -2.28
C SER A 149 8.13 -5.70 -3.65
N PHE A 150 7.60 -6.82 -4.14
CA PHE A 150 6.86 -6.86 -5.39
C PHE A 150 5.57 -6.04 -5.30
N LEU A 151 4.79 -6.17 -4.21
CA LEU A 151 3.59 -5.37 -3.96
C LEU A 151 3.89 -3.86 -3.98
N LEU A 152 4.97 -3.44 -3.33
CA LEU A 152 5.39 -2.04 -3.32
C LEU A 152 5.84 -1.58 -4.71
N GLY A 153 6.56 -2.42 -5.45
CA GLY A 153 7.00 -2.15 -6.82
C GLY A 153 5.87 -2.00 -7.82
N LEU A 154 4.81 -2.81 -7.71
CA LEU A 154 3.59 -2.69 -8.53
C LEU A 154 3.04 -1.26 -8.52
N THR A 155 3.11 -0.60 -7.37
CA THR A 155 2.57 0.74 -7.18
C THR A 155 3.27 1.78 -8.06
N THR A 156 4.59 1.73 -8.13
CA THR A 156 5.37 2.63 -8.99
C THR A 156 5.07 2.37 -10.46
N LEU A 157 5.06 1.10 -10.87
CA LEU A 157 4.79 0.70 -12.25
C LEU A 157 3.37 1.09 -12.70
N ALA A 158 2.36 0.87 -11.84
CA ALA A 158 0.99 1.30 -12.12
C ALA A 158 0.90 2.82 -12.28
N ARG A 159 1.59 3.58 -11.42
CA ARG A 159 1.65 5.04 -11.50
C ARG A 159 2.32 5.53 -12.79
N ASP A 160 3.37 4.84 -13.23
CA ASP A 160 4.09 5.15 -14.47
C ASP A 160 3.32 4.71 -15.73
N GLY A 161 2.14 4.11 -15.56
CA GLY A 161 1.24 3.78 -16.66
C GLY A 161 1.44 2.39 -17.26
N VAL A 162 2.19 1.51 -16.60
CA VAL A 162 2.29 0.10 -17.02
C VAL A 162 0.89 -0.52 -17.03
N ALA A 163 0.56 -1.21 -18.12
CA ALA A 163 -0.75 -1.81 -18.30
C ALA A 163 -1.02 -2.94 -17.31
N HIS A 164 -2.26 -3.05 -16.82
CA HIS A 164 -2.68 -4.11 -15.88
C HIS A 164 -2.28 -5.50 -16.35
N ALA A 165 -2.46 -5.82 -17.64
CA ALA A 165 -2.10 -7.13 -18.19
C ALA A 165 -0.62 -7.47 -18.03
N VAL A 166 0.28 -6.49 -18.11
CA VAL A 166 1.73 -6.68 -17.87
C VAL A 166 2.00 -6.94 -16.40
N LEU A 167 1.34 -6.18 -15.51
CA LEU A 167 1.47 -6.38 -14.06
C LEU A 167 0.94 -7.75 -13.64
N ASP A 168 -0.19 -8.17 -14.21
CA ASP A 168 -0.79 -9.48 -13.94
C ASP A 168 0.10 -10.65 -14.40
N ALA A 169 0.72 -10.52 -15.59
CA ALA A 169 1.72 -11.47 -16.06
C ALA A 169 2.94 -11.53 -15.15
N ALA A 170 3.41 -10.38 -14.65
CA ALA A 170 4.53 -10.31 -13.70
C ALA A 170 4.17 -10.95 -12.35
N ILE A 171 2.91 -10.86 -11.90
CA ILE A 171 2.44 -11.58 -10.69
C ILE A 171 2.57 -13.09 -10.90
N THR A 172 2.21 -13.62 -12.07
CA THR A 172 2.39 -15.03 -12.38
C THR A 172 3.86 -15.45 -12.26
N GLN A 173 4.79 -14.59 -12.71
CA GLN A 173 6.22 -14.88 -12.61
C GLN A 173 6.71 -14.82 -11.13
N VAL A 174 6.31 -13.83 -10.35
CA VAL A 174 6.74 -13.78 -8.94
C VAL A 174 6.15 -14.94 -8.12
N MET A 175 4.95 -15.42 -8.45
CA MET A 175 4.37 -16.58 -7.79
C MET A 175 5.14 -17.88 -8.07
N SER A 176 5.93 -17.97 -9.14
CA SER A 176 6.82 -19.12 -9.36
C SER A 176 7.90 -19.27 -8.27
N THR A 177 8.23 -18.20 -7.56
CA THR A 177 9.15 -18.29 -6.40
C THR A 177 8.54 -19.09 -5.25
N TRP A 178 7.22 -19.00 -5.07
CA TRP A 178 6.49 -19.84 -4.14
C TRP A 178 6.52 -21.30 -4.59
N ASP A 179 6.20 -21.55 -5.88
CA ASP A 179 6.14 -22.90 -6.41
C ASP A 179 7.51 -23.59 -6.37
N ALA A 180 8.61 -22.85 -6.53
CA ALA A 180 9.96 -23.35 -6.38
C ALA A 180 10.39 -23.66 -4.93
N ALA A 181 9.67 -23.11 -3.94
CA ALA A 181 9.92 -23.35 -2.50
C ALA A 181 9.02 -24.46 -1.91
N ARG A 182 8.21 -25.14 -2.72
CA ARG A 182 7.36 -26.24 -2.27
C ARG A 182 8.17 -27.42 -1.71
N ALA A 183 7.53 -28.15 -0.80
CA ALA A 183 8.09 -29.36 -0.18
C ALA A 183 8.15 -30.54 -1.17
#